data_f09dc37510f94e5b7a612e7e08d190c5
#
_entry.id   f09dc37510f94e5b7a612e7e08d190c5
#
_cell.length_a   1.000
_cell.length_b   1.000
_cell.length_c   1.000
_cell.angle_alpha   90.00
_cell.angle_beta   90.00
_cell.angle_gamma   90.00
#
_symmetry.space_group_name_H-M   'P 1'
#
loop_
_entity.id
_entity.type
_entity.pdbx_description
1 polymer ?
#
loop_
_entity_poly.entity_id
_entity_poly.type
_entity_poly.pdbx_seq_one_letter_code
_entity_poly.pdbx_strand_id
1 'polypeptide(L)'
;MNSALAALIGLVLAIVLVIKKLSPVYSLMIGALTGGLLAGTGLVETINQMLSGVKDITPAILRILAAGVLSGVLIKTGAAASISHTVVKTLGKKHVYLAIAFSAMLLTGVGVFVDVAVITVAPIALMLGKNLSLPKSKLLLAMVGGGKCGNILSPNPNTIIAAENYDAPLSSVMGAGVVPAFVGLLVTVYCLVPLVPSRINSEYEYGNSDNEKLPPFWASIAGPVATVILLALRPLLDINIDPMIALPVGGVVGILTTRSWHKASEAISCGLEKMSAVAILLVGTGTLAGVIKASEIKDVIVAMLSGWEAGGVLMAPLSSILMSAATASTTAGATIASASFAQTVLGAGVAAIWGAAMTNAGATVLDHLPHGSFFHATGGSVGMHIKERMRLIPFETAVGLVLTLMSIVSYLVIG
;
A
#
# COMPACT_ATOMS: atom_id res chain seq x y z
N MET A 1 4.33 -31.79 18.19
CA MET A 1 3.30 -30.73 18.33
C MET A 1 2.54 -30.68 17.02
N ASN A 2 1.21 -30.39 17.02
CA ASN A 2 0.45 -30.24 15.78
C ASN A 2 1.11 -29.16 14.91
N SER A 3 1.29 -29.41 13.61
CA SER A 3 2.00 -28.54 12.67
C SER A 3 1.32 -27.16 12.53
N ALA A 4 -0.01 -27.12 12.63
CA ALA A 4 -0.77 -25.87 12.62
C ALA A 4 -0.46 -24.99 13.84
N LEU A 5 -0.43 -25.56 15.04
CA LEU A 5 -0.10 -24.82 16.27
C LEU A 5 1.37 -24.34 16.24
N ALA A 6 2.27 -25.18 15.74
CA ALA A 6 3.67 -24.82 15.57
C ALA A 6 3.87 -23.63 14.62
N ALA A 7 3.21 -23.63 13.47
CA ALA A 7 3.25 -22.54 12.51
C ALA A 7 2.63 -21.25 13.08
N LEU A 8 1.54 -21.33 13.86
CA LEU A 8 0.95 -20.20 14.57
C LEU A 8 1.90 -19.61 15.61
N ILE A 9 2.59 -20.45 16.39
CA ILE A 9 3.61 -19.99 17.35
C ILE A 9 4.72 -19.27 16.62
N GLY A 10 5.20 -19.81 15.48
CA GLY A 10 6.19 -19.16 14.64
C GLY A 10 5.73 -17.78 14.13
N LEU A 11 4.48 -17.67 13.66
CA LEU A 11 3.89 -16.41 13.23
C LEU A 11 3.78 -15.41 14.40
N VAL A 12 3.27 -15.84 15.55
CA VAL A 12 3.16 -14.99 16.74
C VAL A 12 4.53 -14.51 17.20
N LEU A 13 5.54 -15.38 17.20
CA LEU A 13 6.92 -15.01 17.53
C LEU A 13 7.44 -13.95 16.55
N ALA A 14 7.24 -14.13 15.24
CA ALA A 14 7.65 -13.14 14.25
C ALA A 14 7.00 -11.76 14.53
N ILE A 15 5.69 -11.72 14.81
CA ILE A 15 4.96 -10.50 15.14
C ILE A 15 5.53 -9.85 16.42
N VAL A 16 5.76 -10.61 17.46
CA VAL A 16 6.34 -10.10 18.73
C VAL A 16 7.72 -9.50 18.50
N LEU A 17 8.57 -10.14 17.68
CA LEU A 17 9.90 -9.64 17.35
C LEU A 17 9.83 -8.34 16.55
N VAL A 18 8.88 -8.21 15.59
CA VAL A 18 8.64 -6.96 14.86
C VAL A 18 8.21 -5.84 15.81
N ILE A 19 7.28 -6.10 16.72
CA ILE A 19 6.85 -5.14 17.75
C ILE A 19 8.02 -4.74 18.66
N LYS A 20 8.93 -5.67 18.94
CA LYS A 20 10.18 -5.42 19.67
C LYS A 20 11.24 -4.69 18.84
N LYS A 21 10.90 -4.20 17.64
CA LYS A 21 11.75 -3.43 16.72
C LYS A 21 12.92 -4.22 16.11
N LEU A 22 12.86 -5.55 16.13
CA LEU A 22 13.77 -6.34 15.30
C LEU A 22 13.36 -6.17 13.83
N SER A 23 14.34 -6.22 12.91
CA SER A 23 14.06 -6.14 11.48
C SER A 23 12.96 -7.12 11.07
N PRO A 24 11.89 -6.68 10.34
CA PRO A 24 10.79 -7.56 9.93
C PRO A 24 11.27 -8.81 9.17
N VAL A 25 12.28 -8.68 8.33
CA VAL A 25 12.85 -9.80 7.56
C VAL A 25 13.37 -10.89 8.49
N TYR A 26 14.24 -10.52 9.44
CA TYR A 26 14.80 -11.49 10.39
C TYR A 26 13.74 -12.03 11.35
N SER A 27 12.79 -11.20 11.76
CA SER A 27 11.67 -11.64 12.59
C SER A 27 10.87 -12.76 11.92
N LEU A 28 10.56 -12.60 10.63
CA LEU A 28 9.83 -13.58 9.82
C LEU A 28 10.66 -14.86 9.61
N MET A 29 11.95 -14.74 9.34
CA MET A 29 12.85 -15.89 9.19
C MET A 29 12.98 -16.68 10.51
N ILE A 30 13.13 -16.00 11.64
CA ILE A 30 13.19 -16.63 12.97
C ILE A 30 11.87 -17.32 13.28
N GLY A 31 10.74 -16.65 13.01
CA GLY A 31 9.43 -17.24 13.16
C GLY A 31 9.22 -18.49 12.31
N ALA A 32 9.65 -18.45 11.04
CA ALA A 32 9.60 -19.60 10.14
C ALA A 32 10.42 -20.78 10.66
N LEU A 33 11.68 -20.52 11.02
CA LEU A 33 12.57 -21.56 11.56
C LEU A 33 12.01 -22.16 12.85
N THR A 34 11.54 -21.34 13.78
CA THR A 34 10.92 -21.80 15.03
C THR A 34 9.68 -22.62 14.77
N GLY A 35 8.77 -22.15 13.90
CA GLY A 35 7.53 -22.87 13.55
C GLY A 35 7.81 -24.23 12.93
N GLY A 36 8.74 -24.34 11.98
CA GLY A 36 9.11 -25.61 11.35
C GLY A 36 9.76 -26.59 12.33
N LEU A 37 10.71 -26.13 13.16
CA LEU A 37 11.36 -26.97 14.16
C LEU A 37 10.37 -27.47 15.22
N LEU A 38 9.47 -26.64 15.71
CA LEU A 38 8.43 -27.02 16.66
C LEU A 38 7.40 -28.01 16.07
N ALA A 39 7.19 -27.98 14.74
CA ALA A 39 6.38 -28.94 14.04
C ALA A 39 7.03 -30.34 13.98
N GLY A 40 8.33 -30.44 14.29
CA GLY A 40 9.09 -31.70 14.25
C GLY A 40 9.62 -32.07 12.87
N THR A 41 9.62 -31.15 11.90
CA THR A 41 10.08 -31.42 10.52
C THR A 41 11.61 -31.54 10.41
N GLY A 42 12.35 -31.16 11.42
CA GLY A 42 13.81 -31.12 11.40
C GLY A 42 14.39 -29.91 10.63
N LEU A 43 15.66 -29.64 10.84
CA LEU A 43 16.29 -28.41 10.34
C LEU A 43 16.34 -28.34 8.81
N VAL A 44 16.76 -29.43 8.16
CA VAL A 44 16.93 -29.45 6.70
C VAL A 44 15.59 -29.26 5.99
N GLU A 45 14.56 -29.98 6.42
CA GLU A 45 13.24 -29.88 5.80
C GLU A 45 12.58 -28.51 6.09
N THR A 46 12.77 -27.95 7.29
CA THR A 46 12.32 -26.57 7.59
C THR A 46 12.98 -25.57 6.63
N ILE A 47 14.28 -25.69 6.38
CA ILE A 47 14.96 -24.80 5.41
C ILE A 47 14.42 -25.02 3.99
N ASN A 48 14.14 -26.25 3.57
CA ASN A 48 13.55 -26.54 2.26
C ASN A 48 12.17 -25.87 2.11
N GLN A 49 11.32 -25.94 3.14
CA GLN A 49 10.02 -25.27 3.16
C GLN A 49 10.19 -23.74 3.07
N MET A 50 11.12 -23.16 3.82
CA MET A 50 11.44 -21.74 3.74
C MET A 50 11.88 -21.32 2.32
N LEU A 51 12.78 -22.07 1.70
CA LEU A 51 13.28 -21.81 0.34
C LEU A 51 12.17 -21.97 -0.71
N SER A 52 11.29 -22.98 -0.57
CA SER A 52 10.13 -23.13 -1.43
C SER A 52 9.20 -21.92 -1.38
N GLY A 53 8.91 -21.40 -0.19
CA GLY A 53 8.09 -20.20 -0.05
C GLY A 53 8.73 -18.94 -0.65
N VAL A 54 10.08 -18.80 -0.57
CA VAL A 54 10.79 -17.71 -1.27
C VAL A 54 10.69 -17.87 -2.78
N LYS A 55 10.81 -19.09 -3.30
CA LYS A 55 10.65 -19.38 -4.73
C LYS A 55 9.25 -18.99 -5.23
N ASP A 56 8.22 -19.31 -4.47
CA ASP A 56 6.82 -19.01 -4.82
C ASP A 56 6.58 -17.49 -4.93
N ILE A 57 7.27 -16.66 -4.12
CA ILE A 57 7.09 -15.21 -4.08
C ILE A 57 8.05 -14.43 -5.02
N THR A 58 8.98 -15.12 -5.69
CA THR A 58 9.97 -14.48 -6.59
C THR A 58 9.31 -13.64 -7.71
N PRO A 59 8.20 -14.07 -8.35
CA PRO A 59 7.53 -13.24 -9.35
C PRO A 59 7.07 -11.90 -8.80
N ALA A 60 6.53 -11.86 -7.58
CA ALA A 60 6.14 -10.61 -6.94
C ALA A 60 7.33 -9.69 -6.67
N ILE A 61 8.49 -10.25 -6.24
CA ILE A 61 9.73 -9.47 -6.04
C ILE A 61 10.12 -8.76 -7.34
N LEU A 62 10.14 -9.48 -8.47
CA LEU A 62 10.50 -8.92 -9.77
C LEU A 62 9.52 -7.83 -10.23
N ARG A 63 8.21 -8.06 -10.07
CA ARG A 63 7.17 -7.07 -10.41
C ARG A 63 7.26 -5.81 -9.57
N ILE A 64 7.60 -5.93 -8.28
CA ILE A 64 7.79 -4.79 -7.38
C ILE A 64 9.05 -3.99 -7.76
N LEU A 65 10.16 -4.66 -8.08
CA LEU A 65 11.34 -3.97 -8.58
C LEU A 65 11.05 -3.23 -9.91
N ALA A 66 10.27 -3.83 -10.80
CA ALA A 66 9.82 -3.19 -12.03
C ALA A 66 8.93 -1.96 -11.77
N ALA A 67 8.05 -2.01 -10.75
CA ALA A 67 7.24 -0.85 -10.34
C ALA A 67 8.10 0.33 -9.88
N GLY A 68 9.29 0.07 -9.34
CA GLY A 68 10.27 1.09 -8.97
C GLY A 68 10.64 1.99 -10.14
N VAL A 69 10.76 1.47 -11.35
CA VAL A 69 11.12 2.26 -12.54
C VAL A 69 10.11 3.37 -12.78
N LEU A 70 8.82 3.06 -12.83
CA LEU A 70 7.76 4.07 -13.01
C LEU A 70 7.74 5.07 -11.86
N SER A 71 7.76 4.59 -10.61
CA SER A 71 7.74 5.45 -9.43
C SER A 71 8.94 6.40 -9.38
N GLY A 72 10.15 5.89 -9.63
CA GLY A 72 11.36 6.70 -9.67
C GLY A 72 11.34 7.78 -10.76
N VAL A 73 10.80 7.44 -11.93
CA VAL A 73 10.61 8.41 -13.04
C VAL A 73 9.65 9.51 -12.62
N LEU A 74 8.49 9.19 -12.06
CA LEU A 74 7.52 10.20 -11.62
C LEU A 74 8.11 11.16 -10.59
N ILE A 75 8.95 10.66 -9.68
CA ILE A 75 9.61 11.47 -8.66
C ILE A 75 10.70 12.36 -9.29
N LYS A 76 11.65 11.78 -10.01
CA LYS A 76 12.87 12.47 -10.46
C LYS A 76 12.67 13.41 -11.65
N THR A 77 11.66 13.18 -12.47
CA THR A 77 11.30 14.09 -13.57
C THR A 77 10.46 15.29 -13.11
N GLY A 78 9.96 15.30 -11.87
CA GLY A 78 9.01 16.28 -11.38
C GLY A 78 7.58 16.05 -11.89
N ALA A 79 7.32 14.93 -12.57
CA ALA A 79 5.99 14.60 -13.08
C ALA A 79 4.94 14.50 -11.96
N ALA A 80 5.29 13.90 -10.82
CA ALA A 80 4.41 13.83 -9.65
C ALA A 80 4.02 15.23 -9.15
N ALA A 81 4.97 16.15 -9.04
CA ALA A 81 4.72 17.53 -8.63
C ALA A 81 3.85 18.28 -9.66
N SER A 82 4.08 18.08 -10.96
CA SER A 82 3.27 18.67 -12.03
C SER A 82 1.81 18.21 -12.00
N ILE A 83 1.58 16.91 -11.82
CA ILE A 83 0.23 16.35 -11.67
C ILE A 83 -0.49 17.01 -10.50
N SER A 84 0.15 17.04 -9.33
CA SER A 84 -0.41 17.63 -8.11
C SER A 84 -0.73 19.12 -8.29
N HIS A 85 0.22 19.90 -8.80
CA HIS A 85 0.05 21.35 -9.05
C HIS A 85 -1.13 21.62 -9.98
N THR A 86 -1.27 20.85 -11.06
CA THR A 86 -2.34 21.03 -12.04
C THR A 86 -3.72 20.73 -11.44
N VAL A 87 -3.85 19.64 -10.67
CA VAL A 87 -5.11 19.26 -10.00
C VAL A 87 -5.55 20.35 -9.03
N VAL A 88 -4.63 20.81 -8.18
CA VAL A 88 -4.94 21.89 -7.21
C VAL A 88 -5.33 23.19 -7.90
N LYS A 89 -4.65 23.56 -8.98
CA LYS A 89 -4.98 24.75 -9.76
C LYS A 89 -6.38 24.65 -10.41
N THR A 90 -6.74 23.48 -10.92
CA THR A 90 -8.00 23.27 -11.66
C THR A 90 -9.21 23.26 -10.71
N LEU A 91 -9.12 22.58 -9.56
CA LEU A 91 -10.22 22.51 -8.59
C LEU A 91 -10.42 23.80 -7.79
N GLY A 92 -9.39 24.64 -7.71
CA GLY A 92 -9.43 25.96 -7.13
C GLY A 92 -9.60 26.00 -5.60
N LYS A 93 -9.64 27.24 -5.06
CA LYS A 93 -9.62 27.50 -3.60
C LYS A 93 -10.89 27.04 -2.87
N LYS A 94 -12.04 26.96 -3.54
CA LYS A 94 -13.31 26.58 -2.93
C LYS A 94 -13.34 25.11 -2.47
N HIS A 95 -12.62 24.24 -3.19
CA HIS A 95 -12.56 22.81 -2.92
C HIS A 95 -11.16 22.34 -2.53
N VAL A 96 -10.45 23.14 -1.72
CA VAL A 96 -9.03 22.92 -1.42
C VAL A 96 -8.73 21.55 -0.81
N TYR A 97 -9.53 21.08 0.13
CA TYR A 97 -9.32 19.74 0.72
C TYR A 97 -9.54 18.63 -0.29
N LEU A 98 -10.54 18.77 -1.17
CA LEU A 98 -10.77 17.83 -2.27
C LEU A 98 -9.61 17.84 -3.26
N ALA A 99 -9.13 19.04 -3.62
CA ALA A 99 -8.01 19.19 -4.54
C ALA A 99 -6.72 18.55 -4.00
N ILE A 100 -6.42 18.76 -2.74
CA ILE A 100 -5.25 18.18 -2.06
C ILE A 100 -5.39 16.67 -1.92
N ALA A 101 -6.54 16.18 -1.48
CA ALA A 101 -6.81 14.74 -1.34
C ALA A 101 -6.79 14.04 -2.69
N PHE A 102 -7.41 14.61 -3.71
CA PHE A 102 -7.43 14.06 -5.06
C PHE A 102 -6.04 14.08 -5.72
N SER A 103 -5.21 15.12 -5.46
CA SER A 103 -3.82 15.12 -5.89
C SER A 103 -3.02 13.97 -5.31
N ALA A 104 -3.14 13.73 -4.00
CA ALA A 104 -2.48 12.61 -3.34
C ALA A 104 -3.02 11.26 -3.86
N MET A 105 -4.35 11.15 -4.08
CA MET A 105 -5.00 9.96 -4.65
C MET A 105 -4.49 9.66 -6.06
N LEU A 106 -4.35 10.65 -6.93
CA LEU A 106 -3.82 10.46 -8.27
C LEU A 106 -2.35 10.01 -8.24
N LEU A 107 -1.52 10.63 -7.40
CA LEU A 107 -0.11 10.24 -7.28
C LEU A 107 0.03 8.79 -6.81
N THR A 108 -0.71 8.40 -5.79
CA THR A 108 -0.67 7.02 -5.29
C THR A 108 -1.34 6.06 -6.27
N GLY A 109 -2.42 6.46 -6.93
CA GLY A 109 -3.11 5.69 -7.97
C GLY A 109 -2.23 5.32 -9.16
N VAL A 110 -1.22 6.14 -9.46
CA VAL A 110 -0.23 5.85 -10.52
C VAL A 110 1.02 5.13 -10.00
N GLY A 111 1.03 4.67 -8.75
CA GLY A 111 2.09 3.84 -8.18
C GLY A 111 3.13 4.57 -7.33
N VAL A 112 2.92 5.83 -6.98
CA VAL A 112 3.76 6.55 -6.01
C VAL A 112 3.40 6.09 -4.59
N PHE A 113 4.37 5.87 -3.71
CA PHE A 113 4.11 5.56 -2.31
C PHE A 113 3.37 6.69 -1.59
N VAL A 114 2.51 6.34 -0.63
CA VAL A 114 1.65 7.31 0.07
C VAL A 114 2.46 8.39 0.79
N ASP A 115 3.54 8.03 1.46
CA ASP A 115 4.43 8.98 2.14
C ASP A 115 5.09 9.97 1.15
N VAL A 116 5.56 9.46 0.01
CA VAL A 116 6.15 10.28 -1.06
C VAL A 116 5.10 11.20 -1.69
N ALA A 117 3.89 10.71 -1.92
CA ALA A 117 2.78 11.52 -2.43
C ALA A 117 2.43 12.64 -1.45
N VAL A 118 2.33 12.35 -0.15
CA VAL A 118 2.09 13.35 0.90
C VAL A 118 3.22 14.40 0.93
N ILE A 119 4.49 13.98 0.93
CA ILE A 119 5.66 14.89 0.90
C ILE A 119 5.63 15.78 -0.36
N THR A 120 5.25 15.22 -1.52
CA THR A 120 5.17 15.96 -2.79
C THR A 120 4.06 17.01 -2.80
N VAL A 121 2.90 16.69 -2.20
CA VAL A 121 1.73 17.58 -2.14
C VAL A 121 1.86 18.60 -1.00
N ALA A 122 2.60 18.29 0.07
CA ALA A 122 2.70 19.10 1.28
C ALA A 122 3.09 20.58 1.02
N PRO A 123 4.08 20.94 0.19
CA PRO A 123 4.41 22.35 -0.07
C PRO A 123 3.22 23.13 -0.63
N ILE A 124 2.47 22.54 -1.57
CA ILE A 124 1.29 23.18 -2.19
C ILE A 124 0.17 23.29 -1.15
N ALA A 125 -0.06 22.24 -0.36
CA ALA A 125 -1.05 22.22 0.70
C ALA A 125 -0.77 23.27 1.78
N LEU A 126 0.50 23.42 2.20
CA LEU A 126 0.93 24.41 3.19
C LEU A 126 0.79 25.85 2.66
N MET A 127 1.16 26.09 1.39
CA MET A 127 0.96 27.39 0.74
C MET A 127 -0.52 27.80 0.74
N LEU A 128 -1.42 26.88 0.34
CA LEU A 128 -2.85 27.12 0.36
C LEU A 128 -3.39 27.27 1.79
N GLY A 129 -2.89 26.45 2.70
CA GLY A 129 -3.24 26.50 4.11
C GLY A 129 -2.93 27.86 4.74
N LYS A 130 -1.74 28.42 4.47
CA LYS A 130 -1.34 29.77 4.89
C LYS A 130 -2.26 30.82 4.32
N ASN A 131 -2.51 30.79 3.00
CA ASN A 131 -3.32 31.79 2.30
C ASN A 131 -4.81 31.77 2.71
N LEU A 132 -5.31 30.64 3.14
CA LEU A 132 -6.72 30.43 3.51
C LEU A 132 -6.92 30.21 5.00
N SER A 133 -5.86 30.36 5.82
CA SER A 133 -5.88 30.10 7.28
C SER A 133 -6.44 28.73 7.67
N LEU A 134 -6.02 27.68 6.94
CA LEU A 134 -6.50 26.31 7.18
C LEU A 134 -5.60 25.56 8.17
N PRO A 135 -6.16 24.71 9.07
CA PRO A 135 -5.35 23.92 9.99
C PRO A 135 -4.48 22.87 9.29
N LYS A 136 -3.20 22.76 9.67
CA LYS A 136 -2.26 21.75 9.15
C LYS A 136 -2.79 20.31 9.34
N SER A 137 -3.47 20.04 10.45
CA SER A 137 -4.06 18.73 10.74
C SER A 137 -5.12 18.31 9.70
N LYS A 138 -5.97 19.24 9.27
CA LYS A 138 -6.96 19.01 8.20
C LYS A 138 -6.33 18.79 6.85
N LEU A 139 -5.27 19.56 6.53
CA LEU A 139 -4.50 19.40 5.29
C LEU A 139 -3.81 18.03 5.25
N LEU A 140 -3.18 17.64 6.37
CA LEU A 140 -2.50 16.35 6.45
C LEU A 140 -3.49 15.18 6.33
N LEU A 141 -4.64 15.23 7.03
CA LEU A 141 -5.66 14.18 6.89
C LEU A 141 -6.19 14.09 5.45
N ALA A 142 -6.40 15.21 4.76
CA ALA A 142 -6.81 15.21 3.37
C ALA A 142 -5.77 14.54 2.46
N MET A 143 -4.47 14.86 2.65
CA MET A 143 -3.38 14.23 1.89
C MET A 143 -3.27 12.73 2.16
N VAL A 144 -3.23 12.33 3.44
CA VAL A 144 -3.10 10.93 3.84
C VAL A 144 -4.31 10.12 3.39
N GLY A 145 -5.52 10.65 3.61
CA GLY A 145 -6.74 9.97 3.19
C GLY A 145 -6.84 9.78 1.68
N GLY A 146 -6.56 10.83 0.92
CA GLY A 146 -6.46 10.72 -0.55
C GLY A 146 -5.39 9.72 -0.98
N GLY A 147 -4.22 9.76 -0.35
CA GLY A 147 -3.14 8.82 -0.60
C GLY A 147 -3.55 7.36 -0.34
N LYS A 148 -4.22 7.06 0.76
CA LYS A 148 -4.74 5.71 1.06
C LYS A 148 -5.78 5.27 0.02
N CYS A 149 -6.68 6.18 -0.41
CA CYS A 149 -7.65 5.89 -1.45
C CYS A 149 -7.00 5.49 -2.78
N GLY A 150 -6.00 6.24 -3.25
CA GLY A 150 -5.30 5.90 -4.47
C GLY A 150 -4.43 4.63 -4.34
N ASN A 151 -3.91 4.37 -3.14
CA ASN A 151 -3.05 3.23 -2.87
C ASN A 151 -3.75 1.88 -3.15
N ILE A 152 -5.04 1.73 -2.82
CA ILE A 152 -5.77 0.47 -3.00
C ILE A 152 -6.18 0.16 -4.44
N LEU A 153 -6.12 1.14 -5.34
CA LEU A 153 -6.44 0.98 -6.76
C LEU A 153 -5.22 1.06 -7.69
N SER A 154 -4.02 1.06 -7.15
CA SER A 154 -2.80 1.33 -7.90
C SER A 154 -1.93 0.08 -8.11
N PRO A 155 -1.07 0.05 -9.13
CA PRO A 155 -0.11 -1.02 -9.35
C PRO A 155 1.11 -0.87 -8.43
N ASN A 156 0.87 -0.69 -7.14
CA ASN A 156 1.90 -0.58 -6.11
C ASN A 156 2.25 -1.94 -5.50
N PRO A 157 3.31 -2.02 -4.67
CA PRO A 157 3.72 -3.28 -4.06
C PRO A 157 2.62 -4.01 -3.29
N ASN A 158 1.73 -3.30 -2.60
CA ASN A 158 0.67 -3.92 -1.79
C ASN A 158 -0.32 -4.68 -2.67
N THR A 159 -0.78 -4.02 -3.75
CA THR A 159 -1.74 -4.61 -4.69
C THR A 159 -1.10 -5.73 -5.49
N ILE A 160 0.17 -5.57 -5.92
CA ILE A 160 0.91 -6.59 -6.65
C ILE A 160 1.04 -7.87 -5.81
N ILE A 161 1.48 -7.75 -4.55
CA ILE A 161 1.68 -8.93 -3.69
C ILE A 161 0.35 -9.58 -3.28
N ALA A 162 -0.68 -8.78 -3.01
CA ALA A 162 -2.00 -9.32 -2.73
C ALA A 162 -2.55 -10.10 -3.95
N ALA A 163 -2.48 -9.50 -5.15
CA ALA A 163 -2.88 -10.16 -6.38
C ALA A 163 -2.13 -11.49 -6.61
N GLU A 164 -0.80 -11.48 -6.39
CA GLU A 164 0.03 -12.68 -6.55
C GLU A 164 -0.34 -13.80 -5.58
N ASN A 165 -0.45 -13.49 -4.29
CA ASN A 165 -0.74 -14.50 -3.26
C ASN A 165 -2.16 -15.08 -3.36
N TYR A 166 -3.11 -14.33 -3.93
CA TYR A 166 -4.47 -14.77 -4.20
C TYR A 166 -4.65 -15.37 -5.61
N ASP A 167 -3.58 -15.44 -6.43
CA ASP A 167 -3.63 -15.86 -7.84
C ASP A 167 -4.70 -15.08 -8.64
N ALA A 168 -4.77 -13.78 -8.45
CA ALA A 168 -5.73 -12.87 -9.08
C ALA A 168 -5.04 -11.92 -10.09
N PRO A 169 -5.69 -11.55 -11.20
CA PRO A 169 -5.15 -10.55 -12.11
C PRO A 169 -5.02 -9.19 -11.42
N LEU A 170 -3.82 -8.57 -11.48
CA LEU A 170 -3.55 -7.28 -10.85
C LEU A 170 -4.59 -6.21 -11.25
N SER A 171 -4.90 -6.11 -12.56
CA SER A 171 -5.89 -5.15 -13.07
C SER A 171 -7.28 -5.34 -12.48
N SER A 172 -7.70 -6.58 -12.21
CA SER A 172 -8.99 -6.90 -11.60
C SER A 172 -9.02 -6.51 -10.12
N VAL A 173 -7.91 -6.74 -9.40
CA VAL A 173 -7.77 -6.30 -7.99
C VAL A 173 -7.78 -4.77 -7.90
N MET A 174 -7.07 -4.08 -8.81
CA MET A 174 -7.11 -2.62 -8.94
C MET A 174 -8.55 -2.13 -9.21
N GLY A 175 -9.27 -2.79 -10.13
CA GLY A 175 -10.66 -2.48 -10.46
C GLY A 175 -11.60 -2.62 -9.27
N ALA A 176 -11.45 -3.67 -8.47
CA ALA A 176 -12.22 -3.89 -7.23
C ALA A 176 -11.98 -2.77 -6.18
N GLY A 177 -10.82 -2.11 -6.22
CA GLY A 177 -10.48 -0.96 -5.36
C GLY A 177 -11.14 0.36 -5.77
N VAL A 178 -11.71 0.49 -6.97
CA VAL A 178 -12.18 1.78 -7.51
C VAL A 178 -13.34 2.35 -6.68
N VAL A 179 -14.40 1.58 -6.45
CA VAL A 179 -15.56 2.04 -5.67
C VAL A 179 -15.17 2.39 -4.23
N PRO A 180 -14.47 1.51 -3.48
CA PRO A 180 -13.95 1.84 -2.16
C PRO A 180 -13.11 3.12 -2.13
N ALA A 181 -12.23 3.32 -3.10
CA ALA A 181 -11.35 4.49 -3.18
C ALA A 181 -12.13 5.80 -3.35
N PHE A 182 -13.09 5.85 -4.26
CA PHE A 182 -13.89 7.06 -4.47
C PHE A 182 -14.81 7.37 -3.29
N VAL A 183 -15.46 6.37 -2.71
CA VAL A 183 -16.27 6.55 -1.48
C VAL A 183 -15.37 7.00 -0.33
N GLY A 184 -14.21 6.37 -0.15
CA GLY A 184 -13.23 6.75 0.87
C GLY A 184 -12.75 8.19 0.71
N LEU A 185 -12.51 8.65 -0.52
CA LEU A 185 -12.13 10.04 -0.81
C LEU A 185 -13.24 11.02 -0.38
N LEU A 186 -14.48 10.76 -0.78
CA LEU A 186 -15.61 11.61 -0.43
C LEU A 186 -15.86 11.66 1.09
N VAL A 187 -15.85 10.50 1.75
CA VAL A 187 -15.99 10.43 3.21
C VAL A 187 -14.83 11.14 3.91
N THR A 188 -13.59 10.96 3.44
CA THR A 188 -12.43 11.67 3.99
C THR A 188 -12.64 13.18 3.93
N VAL A 189 -12.97 13.73 2.76
CA VAL A 189 -13.04 15.18 2.53
C VAL A 189 -14.26 15.81 3.19
N TYR A 190 -15.43 15.19 3.07
CA TYR A 190 -16.69 15.81 3.49
C TYR A 190 -17.17 15.40 4.87
N CYS A 191 -16.70 14.25 5.40
CA CYS A 191 -17.08 13.79 6.74
C CYS A 191 -15.91 13.90 7.74
N LEU A 192 -14.75 13.30 7.44
CA LEU A 192 -13.68 13.19 8.42
C LEU A 192 -12.86 14.47 8.60
N VAL A 193 -12.47 15.14 7.51
CA VAL A 193 -11.71 16.41 7.58
C VAL A 193 -12.44 17.50 8.38
N PRO A 194 -13.76 17.72 8.22
CA PRO A 194 -14.48 18.67 9.05
C PRO A 194 -14.45 18.36 10.56
N LEU A 195 -14.47 17.07 10.92
CA LEU A 195 -14.47 16.61 12.31
C LEU A 195 -13.12 16.78 13.04
N VAL A 196 -12.02 16.97 12.30
CA VAL A 196 -10.71 17.21 12.93
C VAL A 196 -10.72 18.51 13.70
N PRO A 197 -10.35 18.50 15.00
CA PRO A 197 -10.32 19.71 15.82
C PRO A 197 -9.35 20.76 15.24
N SER A 198 -9.85 21.98 15.06
CA SER A 198 -9.08 23.08 14.49
C SER A 198 -8.37 23.86 15.60
N ARG A 199 -7.07 23.63 15.81
CA ARG A 199 -6.21 24.60 16.52
C ARG A 199 -5.39 25.36 15.46
N ILE A 200 -5.64 26.65 15.32
CA ILE A 200 -5.08 27.53 14.28
C ILE A 200 -3.63 27.97 14.60
N ASN A 201 -3.05 27.56 15.73
CA ASN A 201 -1.79 28.08 16.25
C ASN A 201 -0.54 27.35 15.71
N SER A 202 -0.54 26.89 14.47
CA SER A 202 0.68 26.38 13.86
C SER A 202 1.30 27.47 12.97
N GLU A 203 2.44 28.02 13.39
CA GLU A 203 3.29 28.83 12.53
C GLU A 203 3.64 28.02 11.28
N TYR A 204 3.38 28.60 10.11
CA TYR A 204 3.76 28.01 8.84
C TYR A 204 5.22 28.37 8.57
N GLU A 205 6.17 27.53 8.92
CA GLU A 205 7.52 27.60 8.44
C GLU A 205 7.55 27.17 6.96
N TYR A 206 8.00 28.03 6.11
CA TYR A 206 8.07 27.78 4.68
C TYR A 206 9.52 27.50 4.27
N GLY A 207 9.80 26.28 3.81
CA GLY A 207 10.97 26.04 2.98
C GLY A 207 10.66 26.56 1.57
N ASN A 208 11.57 27.36 1.01
CA ASN A 208 11.50 27.79 -0.39
C ASN A 208 11.39 26.53 -1.27
N SER A 209 10.26 26.35 -1.96
CA SER A 209 10.22 25.40 -3.05
C SER A 209 11.05 25.98 -4.18
N ASP A 210 12.14 25.31 -4.52
CA ASP A 210 12.94 25.66 -5.68
C ASP A 210 12.02 25.81 -6.90
N ASN A 211 12.24 26.89 -7.67
CA ASN A 211 11.55 27.18 -8.93
C ASN A 211 12.00 26.18 -10.04
N GLU A 212 11.97 24.89 -9.78
CA GLU A 212 12.21 23.90 -10.82
C GLU A 212 11.07 23.96 -11.85
N LYS A 213 11.42 24.10 -13.13
CA LYS A 213 10.44 24.07 -14.22
C LYS A 213 9.82 22.69 -14.29
N LEU A 214 8.58 22.58 -13.82
CA LEU A 214 7.82 21.33 -13.87
C LEU A 214 7.46 20.99 -15.32
N PRO A 215 7.49 19.69 -15.69
CA PRO A 215 7.04 19.25 -17.00
C PRO A 215 5.53 19.53 -17.19
N PRO A 216 5.03 19.69 -18.42
CA PRO A 216 3.61 19.89 -18.65
C PRO A 216 2.78 18.66 -18.20
N PHE A 217 1.55 18.91 -17.74
CA PHE A 217 0.67 17.89 -17.17
C PHE A 217 0.52 16.65 -18.08
N TRP A 218 0.26 16.86 -19.38
CA TRP A 218 0.07 15.77 -20.33
C TRP A 218 1.32 14.89 -20.51
N ALA A 219 2.51 15.49 -20.45
CA ALA A 219 3.77 14.76 -20.46
C ALA A 219 3.96 13.95 -19.17
N SER A 220 3.52 14.52 -18.04
CA SER A 220 3.65 13.91 -16.72
C SER A 220 2.75 12.69 -16.52
N ILE A 221 1.54 12.71 -17.10
CA ILE A 221 0.57 11.61 -16.94
C ILE A 221 0.73 10.51 -17.99
N ALA A 222 1.48 10.77 -19.06
CA ALA A 222 1.61 9.82 -20.19
C ALA A 222 2.18 8.46 -19.78
N GLY A 223 3.19 8.42 -18.91
CA GLY A 223 3.76 7.17 -18.39
C GLY A 223 2.75 6.34 -17.62
N PRO A 224 2.13 6.89 -16.56
CA PRO A 224 1.01 6.24 -15.85
C PRO A 224 -0.11 5.75 -16.77
N VAL A 225 -0.57 6.57 -17.70
CA VAL A 225 -1.64 6.20 -18.64
C VAL A 225 -1.21 5.03 -19.52
N ALA A 226 0.02 5.04 -20.04
CA ALA A 226 0.56 3.91 -20.83
C ALA A 226 0.56 2.62 -19.98
N THR A 227 1.00 2.68 -18.73
CA THR A 227 0.97 1.53 -17.81
C THR A 227 -0.46 1.00 -17.62
N VAL A 228 -1.42 1.87 -17.31
CA VAL A 228 -2.82 1.47 -17.08
C VAL A 228 -3.41 0.86 -18.35
N ILE A 229 -3.16 1.44 -19.53
CA ILE A 229 -3.63 0.89 -20.81
C ILE A 229 -3.07 -0.53 -21.00
N LEU A 230 -1.76 -0.74 -20.82
CA LEU A 230 -1.14 -2.06 -20.98
C LEU A 230 -1.74 -3.11 -20.03
N LEU A 231 -1.96 -2.75 -18.74
CA LEU A 231 -2.56 -3.65 -17.77
C LEU A 231 -4.05 -3.91 -18.05
N ALA A 232 -4.77 -2.94 -18.63
CA ALA A 232 -6.18 -3.05 -18.98
C ALA A 232 -6.41 -3.91 -20.24
N LEU A 233 -5.38 -4.23 -21.03
CA LEU A 233 -5.52 -5.13 -22.18
C LEU A 233 -5.98 -6.53 -21.78
N ARG A 234 -5.60 -7.01 -20.58
CA ARG A 234 -6.02 -8.33 -20.10
C ARG A 234 -7.55 -8.45 -19.93
N PRO A 235 -8.23 -7.60 -19.12
CA PRO A 235 -9.68 -7.70 -18.96
C PRO A 235 -10.49 -7.26 -20.21
N LEU A 236 -9.91 -6.47 -21.11
CA LEU A 236 -10.63 -5.95 -22.27
C LEU A 236 -10.45 -6.81 -23.54
N LEU A 237 -9.28 -7.36 -23.76
CA LEU A 237 -8.90 -8.05 -25.02
C LEU A 237 -8.27 -9.42 -24.77
N ASP A 238 -8.19 -9.88 -23.53
CA ASP A 238 -7.51 -11.12 -23.11
C ASP A 238 -6.01 -11.16 -23.50
N ILE A 239 -5.39 -9.99 -23.65
CA ILE A 239 -3.95 -9.86 -23.91
C ILE A 239 -3.24 -9.67 -22.59
N ASN A 240 -2.52 -10.70 -22.14
CA ASN A 240 -1.82 -10.68 -20.86
C ASN A 240 -0.46 -9.97 -20.96
N ILE A 241 -0.39 -8.71 -20.56
CA ILE A 241 0.87 -7.97 -20.37
C ILE A 241 1.24 -8.03 -18.89
N ASP A 242 2.37 -8.69 -18.59
CA ASP A 242 2.85 -8.78 -17.20
C ASP A 242 3.22 -7.40 -16.64
N PRO A 243 2.88 -7.08 -15.38
CA PRO A 243 3.30 -5.84 -14.71
C PRO A 243 4.81 -5.58 -14.78
N MET A 244 5.64 -6.63 -14.82
CA MET A 244 7.09 -6.54 -14.98
C MET A 244 7.51 -5.86 -16.29
N ILE A 245 6.63 -5.87 -17.30
CA ILE A 245 6.82 -5.18 -18.60
C ILE A 245 6.08 -3.85 -18.61
N ALA A 246 4.80 -3.85 -18.22
CA ALA A 246 3.95 -2.67 -18.29
C ALA A 246 4.48 -1.47 -17.48
N LEU A 247 5.02 -1.73 -16.28
CA LEU A 247 5.51 -0.68 -15.38
C LEU A 247 6.80 -0.01 -15.87
N PRO A 248 7.85 -0.74 -16.30
CA PRO A 248 9.03 -0.12 -16.93
C PRO A 248 8.71 0.59 -18.25
N VAL A 249 7.82 0.04 -19.08
CA VAL A 249 7.38 0.71 -20.32
C VAL A 249 6.74 2.06 -19.99
N GLY A 250 5.86 2.12 -18.98
CA GLY A 250 5.32 3.39 -18.49
C GLY A 250 6.41 4.35 -18.02
N GLY A 251 7.45 3.85 -17.35
CA GLY A 251 8.62 4.64 -16.97
C GLY A 251 9.37 5.21 -18.18
N VAL A 252 9.63 4.39 -19.20
CA VAL A 252 10.27 4.83 -20.47
C VAL A 252 9.42 5.89 -21.16
N VAL A 253 8.10 5.67 -21.31
CA VAL A 253 7.18 6.68 -21.86
C VAL A 253 7.23 7.98 -21.05
N GLY A 254 7.26 7.91 -19.72
CA GLY A 254 7.38 9.09 -18.85
C GLY A 254 8.67 9.88 -19.08
N ILE A 255 9.83 9.20 -19.22
CA ILE A 255 11.12 9.85 -19.54
C ILE A 255 11.07 10.52 -20.92
N LEU A 256 10.50 9.82 -21.92
CA LEU A 256 10.38 10.31 -23.30
C LEU A 256 9.53 11.58 -23.36
N THR A 257 8.34 11.53 -22.79
CA THR A 257 7.36 12.63 -22.85
C THR A 257 7.79 13.85 -22.05
N THR A 258 8.45 13.64 -20.91
CA THR A 258 9.01 14.72 -20.09
C THR A 258 10.37 15.24 -20.59
N ARG A 259 10.94 14.60 -21.65
CA ARG A 259 12.26 14.91 -22.21
C ARG A 259 13.39 14.87 -21.17
N SER A 260 13.29 13.99 -20.17
CA SER A 260 14.20 13.92 -19.02
C SER A 260 15.24 12.80 -19.13
N TRP A 261 15.81 12.57 -20.33
CA TRP A 261 16.78 11.50 -20.59
C TRP A 261 17.98 11.51 -19.66
N HIS A 262 18.48 12.72 -19.34
CA HIS A 262 19.62 12.92 -18.47
C HIS A 262 19.35 12.47 -17.01
N LYS A 263 18.08 12.38 -16.62
CA LYS A 263 17.64 11.92 -15.29
C LYS A 263 17.31 10.40 -15.25
N ALA A 264 17.42 9.68 -16.38
CA ALA A 264 16.99 8.29 -16.47
C ALA A 264 17.71 7.38 -15.46
N SER A 265 19.04 7.45 -15.38
CA SER A 265 19.82 6.66 -14.43
C SER A 265 19.47 6.98 -12.98
N GLU A 266 19.33 8.26 -12.65
CA GLU A 266 18.94 8.71 -11.31
C GLU A 266 17.52 8.27 -10.94
N ALA A 267 16.59 8.31 -11.91
CA ALA A 267 15.22 7.84 -11.71
C ALA A 267 15.17 6.33 -11.42
N ILE A 268 15.91 5.53 -12.19
CA ILE A 268 15.99 4.07 -11.98
C ILE A 268 16.61 3.77 -10.61
N SER A 269 17.71 4.44 -10.26
CA SER A 269 18.37 4.26 -8.95
C SER A 269 17.45 4.63 -7.80
N CYS A 270 16.71 5.75 -7.89
CA CYS A 270 15.72 6.16 -6.90
C CYS A 270 14.59 5.13 -6.77
N GLY A 271 14.11 4.60 -7.90
CA GLY A 271 13.09 3.54 -7.90
C GLY A 271 13.59 2.27 -7.23
N LEU A 272 14.80 1.83 -7.56
CA LEU A 272 15.42 0.66 -6.94
C LEU A 272 15.60 0.83 -5.43
N GLU A 273 16.10 1.99 -4.99
CA GLU A 273 16.25 2.29 -3.56
C GLU A 273 14.93 2.17 -2.80
N LYS A 274 13.85 2.75 -3.35
CA LYS A 274 12.50 2.67 -2.76
C LYS A 274 11.98 1.24 -2.68
N MET A 275 12.22 0.41 -3.70
CA MET A 275 11.68 -0.95 -3.78
C MET A 275 12.55 -1.99 -3.08
N SER A 276 13.84 -1.73 -2.83
CA SER A 276 14.76 -2.68 -2.21
C SER A 276 14.30 -3.16 -0.84
N ALA A 277 13.83 -2.25 0.01
CA ALA A 277 13.34 -2.60 1.34
C ALA A 277 12.13 -3.55 1.26
N VAL A 278 11.23 -3.32 0.30
CA VAL A 278 10.05 -4.16 0.07
C VAL A 278 10.46 -5.52 -0.48
N ALA A 279 11.36 -5.55 -1.47
CA ALA A 279 11.87 -6.80 -2.05
C ALA A 279 12.56 -7.69 -0.98
N ILE A 280 13.35 -7.10 -0.10
CA ILE A 280 13.99 -7.80 1.01
C ILE A 280 12.94 -8.30 2.01
N LEU A 281 11.91 -7.50 2.34
CA LEU A 281 10.80 -7.92 3.20
C LEU A 281 10.08 -9.15 2.62
N LEU A 282 9.87 -9.19 1.31
CA LEU A 282 9.24 -10.34 0.63
C LEU A 282 10.04 -11.62 0.82
N VAL A 283 11.38 -11.57 0.80
CA VAL A 283 12.21 -12.75 1.09
C VAL A 283 11.88 -13.30 2.48
N GLY A 284 11.86 -12.44 3.51
CA GLY A 284 11.47 -12.85 4.87
C GLY A 284 10.05 -13.43 4.93
N THR A 285 9.10 -12.78 4.25
CA THR A 285 7.70 -13.23 4.20
C THR A 285 7.57 -14.58 3.50
N GLY A 286 8.28 -14.78 2.40
CA GLY A 286 8.32 -16.06 1.67
C GLY A 286 8.76 -17.21 2.57
N THR A 287 9.78 -16.99 3.43
CA THR A 287 10.25 -18.04 4.36
C THR A 287 9.14 -18.50 5.31
N LEU A 288 8.40 -17.56 5.90
CA LEU A 288 7.30 -17.88 6.80
C LEU A 288 6.10 -18.50 6.07
N ALA A 289 5.76 -17.96 4.90
CA ALA A 289 4.69 -18.49 4.07
C ALA A 289 4.92 -19.95 3.64
N GLY A 290 6.17 -20.32 3.34
CA GLY A 290 6.53 -21.71 3.00
C GLY A 290 6.26 -22.69 4.14
N VAL A 291 6.60 -22.30 5.37
CA VAL A 291 6.33 -23.14 6.57
C VAL A 291 4.82 -23.20 6.88
N ILE A 292 4.11 -22.08 6.76
CA ILE A 292 2.64 -22.04 6.94
C ILE A 292 1.94 -22.92 5.90
N LYS A 293 2.34 -22.84 4.62
CA LYS A 293 1.78 -23.63 3.52
C LYS A 293 2.01 -25.14 3.73
N ALA A 294 3.13 -25.52 4.31
CA ALA A 294 3.45 -26.91 4.63
C ALA A 294 2.75 -27.43 5.90
N SER A 295 2.09 -26.58 6.67
CA SER A 295 1.36 -26.93 7.90
C SER A 295 -0.12 -27.18 7.65
N GLU A 296 -0.78 -27.81 8.62
CA GLU A 296 -2.24 -28.06 8.61
C GLU A 296 -3.06 -26.82 9.03
N ILE A 297 -2.45 -25.62 9.08
CA ILE A 297 -3.10 -24.41 9.57
C ILE A 297 -4.35 -24.06 8.75
N LYS A 298 -4.29 -24.30 7.43
CA LYS A 298 -5.43 -24.11 6.52
C LYS A 298 -6.63 -24.94 6.94
N ASP A 299 -6.42 -26.24 7.19
CA ASP A 299 -7.50 -27.17 7.50
C ASP A 299 -8.13 -26.86 8.86
N VAL A 300 -7.30 -26.50 9.85
CA VAL A 300 -7.75 -26.06 11.18
C VAL A 300 -8.62 -24.81 11.08
N ILE A 301 -8.18 -23.80 10.31
CA ILE A 301 -8.93 -22.54 10.18
C ILE A 301 -10.23 -22.77 9.39
N VAL A 302 -10.19 -23.55 8.31
CA VAL A 302 -11.39 -23.91 7.55
C VAL A 302 -12.39 -24.64 8.46
N ALA A 303 -11.93 -25.59 9.29
CA ALA A 303 -12.79 -26.29 10.24
C ALA A 303 -13.39 -25.35 11.31
N MET A 304 -12.63 -24.37 11.80
CA MET A 304 -13.13 -23.34 12.74
C MET A 304 -14.14 -22.39 12.10
N LEU A 305 -14.00 -22.11 10.81
CA LEU A 305 -14.88 -21.19 10.08
C LEU A 305 -16.10 -21.88 9.46
N SER A 306 -16.11 -23.21 9.36
CA SER A 306 -17.17 -24.00 8.71
C SER A 306 -18.56 -23.85 9.34
N GLY A 307 -18.69 -23.19 10.49
CA GLY A 307 -19.96 -22.81 11.12
C GLY A 307 -20.27 -21.31 11.08
N TRP A 308 -19.44 -20.49 10.44
CA TRP A 308 -19.59 -19.03 10.44
C TRP A 308 -19.52 -18.47 9.02
N GLU A 309 -20.69 -18.21 8.42
CA GLU A 309 -20.81 -17.74 7.02
C GLU A 309 -20.01 -16.46 6.72
N ALA A 310 -19.88 -15.57 7.70
CA ALA A 310 -19.10 -14.32 7.55
C ALA A 310 -17.60 -14.49 7.81
N GLY A 311 -17.16 -15.64 8.36
CA GLY A 311 -15.78 -15.81 8.84
C GLY A 311 -14.74 -15.67 7.76
N GLY A 312 -14.96 -16.26 6.60
CA GLY A 312 -14.06 -16.18 5.45
C GLY A 312 -13.91 -14.74 4.92
N VAL A 313 -15.01 -14.02 4.81
CA VAL A 313 -15.02 -12.64 4.30
C VAL A 313 -14.28 -11.68 5.24
N LEU A 314 -14.48 -11.82 6.55
CA LEU A 314 -13.84 -10.96 7.54
C LEU A 314 -12.36 -11.30 7.75
N MET A 315 -11.94 -12.53 7.46
CA MET A 315 -10.56 -12.96 7.67
C MET A 315 -9.56 -12.19 6.79
N ALA A 316 -9.91 -11.92 5.54
CA ALA A 316 -9.06 -11.17 4.62
C ALA A 316 -8.68 -9.79 5.18
N PRO A 317 -9.64 -8.90 5.53
CA PRO A 317 -9.29 -7.60 6.07
C PRO A 317 -8.76 -7.67 7.51
N LEU A 318 -9.30 -8.51 8.39
CA LEU A 318 -8.85 -8.57 9.79
C LEU A 318 -7.38 -9.01 9.90
N SER A 319 -6.96 -10.00 9.11
CA SER A 319 -5.57 -10.43 9.10
C SER A 319 -4.63 -9.28 8.72
N SER A 320 -4.97 -8.51 7.70
CA SER A 320 -4.15 -7.39 7.25
C SER A 320 -4.21 -6.17 8.17
N ILE A 321 -5.34 -5.92 8.84
CA ILE A 321 -5.44 -4.90 9.91
C ILE A 321 -4.46 -5.23 11.03
N LEU A 322 -4.46 -6.48 11.51
CA LEU A 322 -3.57 -6.91 12.59
C LEU A 322 -2.08 -6.84 12.17
N MET A 323 -1.77 -7.29 10.95
CA MET A 323 -0.38 -7.26 10.46
C MET A 323 0.10 -5.82 10.21
N SER A 324 -0.76 -4.94 9.68
CA SER A 324 -0.42 -3.52 9.53
C SER A 324 -0.27 -2.81 10.88
N ALA A 325 -1.08 -3.17 11.88
CA ALA A 325 -0.91 -2.67 13.23
C ALA A 325 0.43 -3.09 13.85
N ALA A 326 0.83 -4.34 13.67
CA ALA A 326 2.10 -4.86 14.20
C ALA A 326 3.31 -4.20 13.55
N THR A 327 3.24 -3.90 12.24
CA THR A 327 4.36 -3.37 11.45
C THR A 327 4.33 -1.86 11.24
N ALA A 328 3.20 -1.21 11.52
CA ALA A 328 2.88 0.18 11.16
C ALA A 328 3.20 0.48 9.68
N SER A 329 2.80 -0.45 8.79
CA SER A 329 3.10 -0.39 7.36
C SER A 329 2.02 -1.09 6.55
N THR A 330 1.45 -0.39 5.56
CA THR A 330 0.51 -0.98 4.61
C THR A 330 1.15 -2.14 3.85
N THR A 331 2.36 -1.91 3.33
CA THR A 331 3.07 -2.90 2.50
C THR A 331 3.39 -4.17 3.30
N ALA A 332 3.99 -4.03 4.49
CA ALA A 332 4.29 -5.17 5.34
C ALA A 332 3.00 -5.89 5.79
N GLY A 333 1.97 -5.13 6.17
CA GLY A 333 0.67 -5.66 6.56
C GLY A 333 0.02 -6.50 5.46
N ALA A 334 -0.11 -5.93 4.26
CA ALA A 334 -0.68 -6.64 3.10
C ALA A 334 0.16 -7.86 2.72
N THR A 335 1.49 -7.73 2.73
CA THR A 335 2.43 -8.80 2.38
C THR A 335 2.30 -9.99 3.32
N ILE A 336 2.43 -9.75 4.64
CA ILE A 336 2.38 -10.82 5.64
C ILE A 336 0.98 -11.45 5.67
N ALA A 337 -0.08 -10.65 5.64
CA ALA A 337 -1.45 -11.16 5.67
C ALA A 337 -1.78 -12.01 4.44
N SER A 338 -1.52 -11.52 3.22
CA SER A 338 -1.81 -12.28 2.00
C SER A 338 -0.98 -13.55 1.90
N ALA A 339 0.32 -13.48 2.20
CA ALA A 339 1.18 -14.66 2.15
C ALA A 339 0.79 -15.75 3.18
N SER A 340 0.30 -15.33 4.36
CA SER A 340 -0.07 -16.27 5.44
C SER A 340 -1.48 -16.82 5.30
N PHE A 341 -2.44 -16.01 4.82
CA PHE A 341 -3.87 -16.32 4.94
C PHE A 341 -4.63 -16.40 3.62
N ALA A 342 -4.03 -16.04 2.46
CA ALA A 342 -4.75 -16.07 1.18
C ALA A 342 -5.38 -17.44 0.89
N GLN A 343 -4.63 -18.53 1.07
CA GLN A 343 -5.14 -19.89 0.83
C GLN A 343 -6.30 -20.27 1.77
N THR A 344 -6.29 -19.75 2.99
CA THR A 344 -7.38 -19.96 3.96
C THR A 344 -8.63 -19.18 3.56
N VAL A 345 -8.48 -17.93 3.13
CA VAL A 345 -9.58 -17.09 2.64
C VAL A 345 -10.21 -17.69 1.40
N LEU A 346 -9.39 -18.17 0.45
CA LEU A 346 -9.86 -18.88 -0.74
C LEU A 346 -10.59 -20.18 -0.37
N GLY A 347 -10.03 -20.95 0.58
CA GLY A 347 -10.65 -22.18 1.09
C GLY A 347 -12.00 -21.96 1.80
N ALA A 348 -12.24 -20.77 2.33
CA ALA A 348 -13.51 -20.35 2.90
C ALA A 348 -14.52 -19.82 1.84
N GLY A 349 -14.22 -19.96 0.54
CA GLY A 349 -15.13 -19.64 -0.56
C GLY A 349 -15.12 -18.16 -1.01
N VAL A 350 -14.18 -17.33 -0.52
CA VAL A 350 -14.05 -15.93 -0.97
C VAL A 350 -13.37 -15.91 -2.33
N ALA A 351 -13.94 -15.22 -3.30
CA ALA A 351 -13.35 -15.08 -4.63
C ALA A 351 -11.98 -14.34 -4.57
N ALA A 352 -11.01 -14.83 -5.34
CA ALA A 352 -9.60 -14.40 -5.30
C ALA A 352 -9.42 -12.88 -5.42
N ILE A 353 -10.09 -12.26 -6.40
CA ILE A 353 -10.03 -10.80 -6.65
C ILE A 353 -10.46 -10.03 -5.39
N TRP A 354 -11.56 -10.43 -4.78
CA TRP A 354 -12.13 -9.76 -3.61
C TRP A 354 -11.35 -10.03 -2.33
N GLY A 355 -10.84 -11.26 -2.15
CA GLY A 355 -9.91 -11.59 -1.07
C GLY A 355 -8.68 -10.71 -1.10
N ALA A 356 -8.06 -10.55 -2.28
CA ALA A 356 -6.92 -9.66 -2.48
C ALA A 356 -7.27 -8.19 -2.21
N ALA A 357 -8.41 -7.70 -2.74
CA ALA A 357 -8.83 -6.31 -2.56
C ALA A 357 -9.15 -5.99 -1.09
N MET A 358 -9.85 -6.88 -0.37
CA MET A 358 -10.15 -6.71 1.06
C MET A 358 -8.90 -6.76 1.93
N THR A 359 -7.93 -7.65 1.61
CA THR A 359 -6.63 -7.69 2.29
C THR A 359 -5.86 -6.39 2.08
N ASN A 360 -5.82 -5.88 0.84
CA ASN A 360 -5.15 -4.62 0.53
C ASN A 360 -5.81 -3.42 1.24
N ALA A 361 -7.13 -3.33 1.24
CA ALA A 361 -7.88 -2.30 1.94
C ALA A 361 -7.68 -2.36 3.46
N GLY A 362 -7.77 -3.56 4.06
CA GLY A 362 -7.56 -3.78 5.49
C GLY A 362 -6.18 -3.33 5.98
N ALA A 363 -5.14 -3.52 5.16
CA ALA A 363 -3.78 -3.09 5.50
C ALA A 363 -3.64 -1.57 5.66
N THR A 364 -4.58 -0.77 5.15
CA THR A 364 -4.57 0.70 5.30
C THR A 364 -5.14 1.19 6.63
N VAL A 365 -5.74 0.30 7.45
CA VAL A 365 -6.48 0.70 8.67
C VAL A 365 -5.56 1.16 9.79
N LEU A 366 -4.46 0.44 10.06
CA LEU A 366 -3.54 0.71 11.17
C LEU A 366 -2.06 0.84 10.74
N ASP A 367 -1.83 1.24 9.49
CA ASP A 367 -0.50 1.43 8.88
C ASP A 367 0.25 2.70 9.34
N HIS A 368 -0.45 3.61 10.03
CA HIS A 368 -0.01 4.94 10.42
C HIS A 368 0.28 5.07 11.93
N LEU A 369 0.59 3.96 12.60
CA LEU A 369 0.90 3.96 14.02
C LEU A 369 2.29 4.57 14.31
N PRO A 370 2.52 5.12 15.52
CA PRO A 370 3.70 5.95 15.81
C PRO A 370 5.05 5.23 15.74
N HIS A 371 5.08 3.92 15.71
CA HIS A 371 6.32 3.15 15.57
C HIS A 371 6.74 2.93 14.11
N GLY A 372 5.93 3.38 13.14
CA GLY A 372 6.23 3.28 11.71
C GLY A 372 6.83 4.57 11.13
N SER A 373 7.61 4.42 10.06
CA SER A 373 8.22 5.54 9.33
C SER A 373 7.19 6.47 8.70
N PHE A 374 6.07 5.93 8.23
CA PHE A 374 4.97 6.67 7.62
C PHE A 374 4.43 7.78 8.53
N PHE A 375 4.23 7.49 9.82
CA PHE A 375 3.78 8.46 10.83
C PHE A 375 4.71 9.67 10.91
N HIS A 376 6.02 9.43 10.97
CA HIS A 376 7.03 10.48 11.12
C HIS A 376 7.26 11.25 9.83
N ALA A 377 7.35 10.56 8.69
CA ALA A 377 7.57 11.17 7.39
C ALA A 377 6.43 12.12 7.01
N THR A 378 5.18 11.67 7.16
CA THR A 378 4.00 12.48 6.83
C THR A 378 3.77 13.63 7.82
N GLY A 379 3.99 13.41 9.12
CA GLY A 379 3.96 14.48 10.12
C GLY A 379 5.05 15.52 9.90
N GLY A 380 6.28 15.08 9.59
CA GLY A 380 7.42 15.94 9.32
C GLY A 380 7.24 16.79 8.07
N SER A 381 6.58 16.29 7.01
CA SER A 381 6.34 17.01 5.76
C SER A 381 5.53 18.30 5.93
N VAL A 382 4.73 18.39 7.00
CA VAL A 382 3.93 19.57 7.35
C VAL A 382 4.43 20.28 8.61
N GLY A 383 5.60 19.88 9.14
CA GLY A 383 6.15 20.44 10.37
C GLY A 383 5.22 20.26 11.58
N MET A 384 4.62 19.07 11.74
CA MET A 384 3.67 18.79 12.80
C MET A 384 4.35 18.11 13.99
N HIS A 385 4.08 18.58 15.21
CA HIS A 385 4.57 17.93 16.42
C HIS A 385 3.92 16.56 16.65
N ILE A 386 4.67 15.63 17.25
CA ILE A 386 4.21 14.25 17.51
C ILE A 386 2.86 14.22 18.26
N LYS A 387 2.66 15.08 19.28
CA LYS A 387 1.39 15.15 20.02
C LYS A 387 0.19 15.54 19.16
N GLU A 388 0.39 16.41 18.17
CA GLU A 388 -0.66 16.79 17.22
C GLU A 388 -0.90 15.67 16.22
N ARG A 389 0.17 15.04 15.73
CA ARG A 389 0.11 13.91 14.80
C ARG A 389 -0.65 12.73 15.40
N MET A 390 -0.44 12.43 16.69
CA MET A 390 -1.19 11.38 17.43
C MET A 390 -2.70 11.58 17.41
N ARG A 391 -3.19 12.83 17.37
CA ARG A 391 -4.63 13.12 17.34
C ARG A 391 -5.29 12.76 15.99
N LEU A 392 -4.50 12.57 14.94
CA LEU A 392 -5.00 12.16 13.62
C LEU A 392 -5.18 10.65 13.50
N ILE A 393 -4.59 9.86 14.39
CA ILE A 393 -4.67 8.39 14.36
C ILE A 393 -6.13 7.90 14.23
N PRO A 394 -7.11 8.35 15.05
CA PRO A 394 -8.48 7.86 14.92
C PRO A 394 -9.12 8.20 13.56
N PHE A 395 -8.79 9.35 13.00
CA PHE A 395 -9.33 9.80 11.71
C PHE A 395 -8.72 9.01 10.55
N GLU A 396 -7.41 8.75 10.59
CA GLU A 396 -6.73 7.93 9.57
C GLU A 396 -7.15 6.47 9.66
N THR A 397 -7.39 5.95 10.86
CA THR A 397 -8.01 4.65 11.08
C THR A 397 -9.42 4.60 10.48
N ALA A 398 -10.22 5.65 10.69
CA ALA A 398 -11.56 5.74 10.10
C ALA A 398 -11.52 5.75 8.56
N VAL A 399 -10.54 6.42 7.93
CA VAL A 399 -10.35 6.32 6.47
C VAL A 399 -10.13 4.87 6.05
N GLY A 400 -9.18 4.17 6.67
CA GLY A 400 -8.89 2.76 6.37
C GLY A 400 -10.10 1.84 6.59
N LEU A 401 -10.86 2.08 7.67
CA LEU A 401 -12.09 1.33 7.94
C LEU A 401 -13.16 1.55 6.86
N VAL A 402 -13.34 2.79 6.38
CA VAL A 402 -14.26 3.09 5.27
C VAL A 402 -13.84 2.34 4.01
N LEU A 403 -12.55 2.36 3.65
CA LEU A 403 -12.03 1.62 2.50
C LEU A 403 -12.30 0.12 2.64
N THR A 404 -12.04 -0.43 3.81
CA THR A 404 -12.25 -1.85 4.13
C THR A 404 -13.72 -2.24 4.07
N LEU A 405 -14.59 -1.48 4.72
CA LEU A 405 -16.04 -1.73 4.73
C LEU A 405 -16.62 -1.63 3.32
N MET A 406 -16.20 -0.63 2.54
CA MET A 406 -16.65 -0.49 1.16
C MET A 406 -16.12 -1.60 0.25
N SER A 407 -14.93 -2.15 0.51
CA SER A 407 -14.42 -3.33 -0.20
C SER A 407 -15.27 -4.57 0.11
N ILE A 408 -15.66 -4.77 1.38
CA ILE A 408 -16.59 -5.85 1.79
C ILE A 408 -17.96 -5.67 1.13
N VAL A 409 -18.54 -4.44 1.19
CA VAL A 409 -19.84 -4.15 0.57
C VAL A 409 -19.79 -4.38 -0.94
N SER A 410 -18.72 -3.96 -1.60
CA SER A 410 -18.54 -4.20 -3.04
C SER A 410 -18.51 -5.70 -3.36
N TYR A 411 -17.84 -6.49 -2.54
CA TYR A 411 -17.85 -7.95 -2.67
C TYR A 411 -19.26 -8.52 -2.52
N LEU A 412 -20.01 -8.11 -1.50
CA LEU A 412 -21.36 -8.63 -1.24
C LEU A 412 -22.39 -8.24 -2.31
N VAL A 413 -22.14 -7.16 -3.08
CA VAL A 413 -23.06 -6.64 -4.11
C VAL A 413 -22.67 -7.12 -5.51
N ILE A 414 -21.38 -7.25 -5.80
CA ILE A 414 -20.86 -7.46 -7.17
C ILE A 414 -20.15 -8.81 -7.28
N GLY A 415 -19.63 -9.36 -6.16
CA GLY A 415 -18.74 -10.52 -6.06
C GLY A 415 -19.40 -11.88 -5.90
#